data_0a656915b6a2b5e452a201b63ad1926e
#
_entry.id   0a656915b6a2b5e452a201b63ad1926e
#
_cell.length_a   1.000
_cell.length_b   1.000
_cell.length_c   1.000
_cell.angle_alpha   90.00
_cell.angle_beta   90.00
_cell.angle_gamma   90.00
#
_symmetry.space_group_name_H-M   'P 1'
#
loop_
_entity.id
_entity.type
_entity.pdbx_description
1 polymer ?
#
loop_
_entity_poly.entity_id
_entity_poly.type
_entity_poly.pdbx_seq_one_letter_code
_entity_poly.pdbx_strand_id
1 'polypeptide(L)'
;MVILIGGVTGVLAGLAVGYGAHRRLAHQRDAEAARSAVAEVQAELAPAGDLLAACLAAGAGPRESAEAVGRSLDGPVAERLRQVAAELRLGGEPAVVWPRLAALPGAEGLARCMERAGISGVPAVESASRVAAELRAERARAATARARRAGVLVTLPLSACFLPAFLALGVAPVLIGLADGLLGRN
;
A
#
# COMPACT_ATOMS: atom_id res chain seq x y z
N MET A 1 -2.51 54.49 13.66
CA MET A 1 -1.28 53.64 13.57
C MET A 1 -1.49 52.22 14.13
N VAL A 2 -2.22 52.02 15.22
CA VAL A 2 -2.45 50.69 15.85
C VAL A 2 -3.37 49.78 15.01
N ILE A 3 -4.38 50.31 14.32
CA ILE A 3 -5.32 49.53 13.49
C ILE A 3 -4.67 48.98 12.22
N LEU A 4 -3.68 49.67 11.65
CA LEU A 4 -2.97 49.22 10.44
C LEU A 4 -2.03 48.03 10.74
N ILE A 5 -1.45 47.96 11.93
CA ILE A 5 -0.55 46.88 12.36
C ILE A 5 -1.33 45.60 12.64
N GLY A 6 -2.55 45.72 13.20
CA GLY A 6 -3.44 44.56 13.42
C GLY A 6 -3.92 43.90 12.13
N GLY A 7 -4.16 44.70 11.07
CA GLY A 7 -4.57 44.19 9.76
C GLY A 7 -3.47 43.41 9.04
N VAL A 8 -2.22 43.89 9.07
CA VAL A 8 -1.08 43.26 8.42
C VAL A 8 -0.68 41.95 9.11
N THR A 9 -0.70 41.89 10.44
CA THR A 9 -0.42 40.67 11.21
C THR A 9 -1.50 39.59 10.97
N GLY A 10 -2.76 39.96 10.85
CA GLY A 10 -3.86 39.05 10.54
C GLY A 10 -3.73 38.45 9.13
N VAL A 11 -3.36 39.23 8.13
CA VAL A 11 -3.16 38.78 6.75
C VAL A 11 -1.92 37.86 6.65
N LEU A 12 -0.83 38.21 7.32
CA LEU A 12 0.40 37.37 7.35
C LEU A 12 0.17 36.05 8.07
N ALA A 13 -0.58 36.02 9.17
CA ALA A 13 -0.96 34.81 9.87
C ALA A 13 -1.89 33.93 9.01
N GLY A 14 -2.85 34.51 8.31
CA GLY A 14 -3.72 33.79 7.36
C GLY A 14 -2.96 33.19 6.19
N LEU A 15 -1.99 33.92 5.62
CA LEU A 15 -1.12 33.43 4.56
C LEU A 15 -0.19 32.30 5.04
N ALA A 16 0.36 32.41 6.26
CA ALA A 16 1.22 31.37 6.83
C ALA A 16 0.44 30.08 7.12
N VAL A 17 -0.77 30.19 7.64
CA VAL A 17 -1.68 29.04 7.86
C VAL A 17 -2.12 28.43 6.54
N GLY A 18 -2.48 29.23 5.53
CA GLY A 18 -2.82 28.76 4.19
C GLY A 18 -1.67 28.06 3.48
N TYR A 19 -0.46 28.62 3.56
CA TYR A 19 0.75 28.03 3.00
C TYR A 19 1.13 26.71 3.70
N GLY A 20 1.03 26.66 5.03
CA GLY A 20 1.25 25.43 5.81
C GLY A 20 0.23 24.33 5.50
N ALA A 21 -1.05 24.68 5.32
CA ALA A 21 -2.09 23.75 4.91
C ALA A 21 -1.86 23.23 3.48
N HIS A 22 -1.48 24.10 2.55
CA HIS A 22 -1.19 23.72 1.16
C HIS A 22 0.01 22.76 1.06
N ARG A 23 1.06 23.02 1.85
CA ARG A 23 2.23 22.11 1.94
C ARG A 23 1.87 20.76 2.53
N ARG A 24 1.04 20.72 3.55
CA ARG A 24 0.58 19.44 4.14
C ARG A 24 -0.26 18.63 3.17
N LEU A 25 -1.15 19.29 2.40
CA LEU A 25 -1.95 18.64 1.37
C LEU A 25 -1.09 18.11 0.21
N ALA A 26 -0.04 18.83 -0.21
CA ALA A 26 0.91 18.36 -1.20
C ALA A 26 1.64 17.10 -0.71
N HIS A 27 2.22 17.13 0.50
CA HIS A 27 2.89 15.97 1.09
C HIS A 27 1.95 14.76 1.29
N GLN A 28 0.68 14.99 1.60
CA GLN A 28 -0.30 13.90 1.70
C GLN A 28 -0.58 13.27 0.33
N ARG A 29 -0.71 14.07 -0.74
CA ARG A 29 -0.90 13.58 -2.11
C ARG A 29 0.30 12.77 -2.59
N ASP A 30 1.52 13.25 -2.34
CA ASP A 30 2.75 12.54 -2.70
C ASP A 30 2.86 11.20 -1.95
N ALA A 31 2.51 11.19 -0.66
CA ALA A 31 2.50 9.97 0.15
C ALA A 31 1.40 8.98 -0.28
N GLU A 32 0.25 9.47 -0.71
CA GLU A 32 -0.83 8.64 -1.25
C GLU A 32 -0.45 8.07 -2.62
N ALA A 33 0.15 8.86 -3.50
CA ALA A 33 0.65 8.41 -4.80
C ALA A 33 1.74 7.34 -4.64
N ALA A 34 2.69 7.54 -3.72
CA ALA A 34 3.72 6.55 -3.41
C ALA A 34 3.14 5.23 -2.87
N ARG A 35 2.14 5.31 -1.98
CA ARG A 35 1.44 4.12 -1.46
C ARG A 35 0.66 3.40 -2.55
N SER A 36 0.03 4.13 -3.47
CA SER A 36 -0.69 3.58 -4.61
C SER A 36 0.25 2.83 -5.54
N ALA A 37 1.40 3.42 -5.88
CA ALA A 37 2.42 2.78 -6.71
C ALA A 37 2.98 1.49 -6.08
N VAL A 38 3.26 1.50 -4.77
CA VAL A 38 3.68 0.28 -4.04
C VAL A 38 2.59 -0.78 -4.06
N ALA A 39 1.32 -0.39 -3.86
CA ALA A 39 0.20 -1.31 -3.88
C ALA A 39 -0.02 -1.94 -5.27
N GLU A 40 0.21 -1.19 -6.34
CA GLU A 40 0.15 -1.67 -7.71
C GLU A 40 1.22 -2.73 -7.97
N VAL A 41 2.49 -2.44 -7.62
CA VAL A 41 3.59 -3.41 -7.71
C VAL A 41 3.25 -4.69 -6.95
N GLN A 42 2.81 -4.57 -5.70
CA GLN A 42 2.44 -5.74 -4.88
C GLN A 42 1.25 -6.53 -5.46
N ALA A 43 0.33 -5.86 -6.14
CA ALA A 43 -0.79 -6.53 -6.80
C ALA A 43 -0.34 -7.37 -8.00
N GLU A 44 0.71 -6.95 -8.71
CA GLU A 44 1.25 -7.65 -9.89
C GLU A 44 2.24 -8.76 -9.53
N LEU A 45 2.97 -8.65 -8.40
CA LEU A 45 4.02 -9.59 -8.04
C LEU A 45 3.53 -11.04 -7.90
N ALA A 46 2.34 -11.24 -7.31
CA ALA A 46 1.81 -12.59 -7.13
C ALA A 46 1.48 -13.26 -8.48
N PRO A 47 0.71 -12.66 -9.41
CA PRO A 47 0.47 -13.26 -10.72
C PRO A 47 1.75 -13.40 -11.56
N ALA A 48 2.68 -12.44 -11.48
CA ALA A 48 3.97 -12.56 -12.15
C ALA A 48 4.78 -13.74 -11.63
N GLY A 49 4.83 -13.95 -10.32
CA GLY A 49 5.49 -15.10 -9.69
C GLY A 49 4.87 -16.43 -10.11
N ASP A 50 3.54 -16.52 -10.16
CA ASP A 50 2.82 -17.73 -10.60
C ASP A 50 3.11 -18.05 -12.07
N LEU A 51 3.10 -17.04 -12.95
CA LEU A 51 3.41 -17.23 -14.38
C LEU A 51 4.88 -17.61 -14.60
N LEU A 52 5.81 -16.98 -13.89
CA LEU A 52 7.23 -17.36 -13.95
C LEU A 52 7.44 -18.80 -13.49
N ALA A 53 6.81 -19.23 -12.39
CA ALA A 53 6.87 -20.60 -11.92
C ALA A 53 6.30 -21.59 -12.95
N ALA A 54 5.18 -21.24 -13.61
CA ALA A 54 4.58 -22.06 -14.65
C ALA A 54 5.48 -22.18 -15.90
N CYS A 55 6.11 -21.08 -16.33
CA CYS A 55 7.05 -21.09 -17.45
C CYS A 55 8.29 -21.98 -17.15
N LEU A 56 8.85 -21.85 -15.94
CA LEU A 56 9.96 -22.68 -15.50
C LEU A 56 9.56 -24.15 -15.40
N ALA A 57 8.35 -24.46 -14.91
CA ALA A 57 7.81 -25.81 -14.85
C ALA A 57 7.61 -26.42 -16.25
N ALA A 58 7.30 -25.59 -17.25
CA ALA A 58 7.23 -25.99 -18.65
C ALA A 58 8.61 -26.17 -19.32
N GLY A 59 9.70 -25.92 -18.59
CA GLY A 59 11.08 -26.08 -19.10
C GLY A 59 11.66 -24.83 -19.75
N ALA A 60 10.99 -23.69 -19.69
CA ALA A 60 11.54 -22.44 -20.18
C ALA A 60 12.70 -21.96 -19.28
N GLY A 61 13.72 -21.37 -19.88
CA GLY A 61 14.81 -20.74 -19.12
C GLY A 61 14.33 -19.47 -18.40
N PRO A 62 15.10 -18.98 -17.41
CA PRO A 62 14.73 -17.76 -16.67
C PRO A 62 14.55 -16.53 -17.54
N ARG A 63 15.37 -16.35 -18.56
CA ARG A 63 15.27 -15.23 -19.52
C ARG A 63 13.98 -15.32 -20.34
N GLU A 64 13.71 -16.49 -20.93
CA GLU A 64 12.51 -16.75 -21.73
C GLU A 64 11.24 -16.59 -20.91
N SER A 65 11.28 -17.05 -19.66
CA SER A 65 10.17 -16.87 -18.71
C SER A 65 9.91 -15.40 -18.41
N ALA A 66 10.96 -14.61 -18.14
CA ALA A 66 10.82 -13.15 -17.92
C ALA A 66 10.27 -12.43 -19.15
N GLU A 67 10.72 -12.81 -20.35
CA GLU A 67 10.23 -12.23 -21.61
C GLU A 67 8.75 -12.56 -21.83
N ALA A 68 8.36 -13.83 -21.65
CA ALA A 68 6.97 -14.28 -21.82
C ALA A 68 6.02 -13.59 -20.83
N VAL A 69 6.37 -13.57 -19.53
CA VAL A 69 5.55 -12.96 -18.49
C VAL A 69 5.51 -11.44 -18.65
N GLY A 70 6.63 -10.80 -18.97
CA GLY A 70 6.67 -9.36 -19.24
C GLY A 70 5.81 -8.93 -20.44
N ARG A 71 5.53 -9.83 -21.40
CA ARG A 71 4.60 -9.55 -22.52
C ARG A 71 3.15 -9.83 -22.17
N SER A 72 2.88 -10.71 -21.21
CA SER A 72 1.52 -11.15 -20.87
C SER A 72 0.86 -10.30 -19.78
N LEU A 73 1.63 -9.49 -19.08
CA LEU A 73 1.16 -8.59 -18.03
C LEU A 73 1.40 -7.13 -18.42
N ASP A 74 0.62 -6.24 -17.83
CA ASP A 74 0.81 -4.80 -17.91
C ASP A 74 1.20 -4.26 -16.53
N GLY A 75 1.96 -3.14 -16.50
CA GLY A 75 2.34 -2.46 -15.27
C GLY A 75 3.82 -2.52 -14.92
N PRO A 76 4.22 -2.03 -13.74
CA PRO A 76 5.62 -1.81 -13.38
C PRO A 76 6.44 -3.11 -13.26
N VAL A 77 5.84 -4.21 -12.83
CA VAL A 77 6.55 -5.52 -12.75
C VAL A 77 6.81 -6.07 -14.14
N ALA A 78 5.79 -6.02 -15.01
CA ALA A 78 5.91 -6.47 -16.40
C ALA A 78 6.97 -5.68 -17.16
N GLU A 79 6.98 -4.35 -17.00
CA GLU A 79 7.99 -3.48 -17.61
C GLU A 79 9.40 -3.84 -17.14
N ARG A 80 9.58 -4.06 -15.83
CA ARG A 80 10.87 -4.47 -15.27
C ARG A 80 11.30 -5.84 -15.78
N LEU A 81 10.39 -6.80 -15.94
CA LEU A 81 10.69 -8.11 -16.50
C LEU A 81 11.12 -8.02 -17.97
N ARG A 82 10.48 -7.17 -18.76
CA ARG A 82 10.90 -6.90 -20.16
C ARG A 82 12.32 -6.32 -20.23
N GLN A 83 12.64 -5.37 -19.35
CA GLN A 83 13.99 -4.79 -19.29
C GLN A 83 15.03 -5.82 -18.91
N VAL A 84 14.78 -6.62 -17.85
CA VAL A 84 15.65 -7.72 -17.42
C VAL A 84 15.85 -8.73 -18.56
N ALA A 85 14.80 -9.16 -19.24
CA ALA A 85 14.88 -10.10 -20.35
C ALA A 85 15.71 -9.52 -21.52
N ALA A 86 15.52 -8.24 -21.84
CA ALA A 86 16.28 -7.58 -22.89
C ALA A 86 17.77 -7.48 -22.57
N GLU A 87 18.13 -7.14 -21.33
CA GLU A 87 19.52 -7.06 -20.90
C GLU A 87 20.20 -8.44 -20.90
N LEU A 88 19.50 -9.47 -20.41
CA LEU A 88 20.02 -10.87 -20.47
C LEU A 88 20.20 -11.34 -21.91
N ARG A 89 19.33 -10.93 -22.83
CA ARG A 89 19.45 -11.25 -24.25
C ARG A 89 20.69 -10.59 -24.89
N LEU A 90 21.08 -9.43 -24.39
CA LEU A 90 22.30 -8.72 -24.84
C LEU A 90 23.58 -9.27 -24.17
N GLY A 91 23.49 -10.34 -23.40
CA GLY A 91 24.63 -10.95 -22.72
C GLY A 91 24.90 -10.39 -21.33
N GLY A 92 23.94 -9.70 -20.74
CA GLY A 92 24.04 -9.24 -19.35
C GLY A 92 24.20 -10.41 -18.39
N GLU A 93 25.08 -10.25 -17.40
CA GLU A 93 25.34 -11.27 -16.39
C GLU A 93 24.12 -11.42 -15.44
N PRO A 94 23.58 -12.63 -15.23
CA PRO A 94 22.43 -12.87 -14.37
C PRO A 94 22.56 -12.27 -12.97
N ALA A 95 23.75 -12.40 -12.36
CA ALA A 95 24.04 -11.85 -11.03
C ALA A 95 23.92 -10.31 -10.96
N VAL A 96 24.06 -9.59 -12.09
CA VAL A 96 23.97 -8.14 -12.17
C VAL A 96 22.56 -7.68 -12.58
N VAL A 97 21.94 -8.44 -13.49
CA VAL A 97 20.68 -8.03 -14.11
C VAL A 97 19.48 -8.33 -13.21
N TRP A 98 19.39 -9.51 -12.60
CA TRP A 98 18.27 -9.90 -11.74
C TRP A 98 18.09 -9.00 -10.49
N PRO A 99 19.15 -8.53 -9.80
CA PRO A 99 18.99 -7.57 -8.70
C PRO A 99 18.24 -6.28 -9.07
N ARG A 100 18.14 -5.93 -10.36
CA ARG A 100 17.32 -4.77 -10.80
C ARG A 100 15.83 -4.99 -10.60
N LEU A 101 15.37 -6.25 -10.66
CA LEU A 101 13.98 -6.59 -10.28
C LEU A 101 13.76 -6.37 -8.79
N ALA A 102 14.76 -6.63 -7.94
CA ALA A 102 14.70 -6.42 -6.49
C ALA A 102 14.51 -4.94 -6.09
N ALA A 103 14.72 -3.99 -6.99
CA ALA A 103 14.41 -2.58 -6.75
C ALA A 103 12.91 -2.31 -6.61
N LEU A 104 12.05 -3.23 -7.05
CA LEU A 104 10.61 -3.16 -6.84
C LEU A 104 10.25 -3.66 -5.45
N PRO A 105 9.37 -2.96 -4.69
CA PRO A 105 9.01 -3.33 -3.33
C PRO A 105 8.39 -4.73 -3.25
N GLY A 106 9.02 -5.64 -2.52
CA GLY A 106 8.56 -7.01 -2.33
C GLY A 106 9.02 -8.02 -3.41
N ALA A 107 9.81 -7.58 -4.40
CA ALA A 107 10.31 -8.45 -5.48
C ALA A 107 11.63 -9.16 -5.15
N GLU A 108 12.24 -8.90 -3.99
CA GLU A 108 13.58 -9.39 -3.63
C GLU A 108 13.68 -10.93 -3.62
N GLY A 109 12.63 -11.59 -3.13
CA GLY A 109 12.56 -13.06 -3.10
C GLY A 109 12.54 -13.65 -4.50
N LEU A 110 11.73 -13.06 -5.38
CA LEU A 110 11.60 -13.48 -6.77
C LEU A 110 12.89 -13.23 -7.56
N ALA A 111 13.50 -12.05 -7.41
CA ALA A 111 14.75 -11.70 -8.05
C ALA A 111 15.87 -12.68 -7.69
N ARG A 112 16.07 -12.98 -6.41
CA ARG A 112 17.06 -13.96 -5.95
C ARG A 112 16.77 -15.38 -6.42
N CYS A 113 15.51 -15.76 -6.57
CA CYS A 113 15.14 -17.06 -7.12
C CYS A 113 15.54 -17.17 -8.59
N MET A 114 15.21 -16.17 -9.40
CA MET A 114 15.51 -16.12 -10.83
C MET A 114 17.01 -15.98 -11.11
N GLU A 115 17.73 -15.22 -10.31
CA GLU A 115 19.19 -15.09 -10.37
C GLU A 115 19.85 -16.47 -10.20
N ARG A 116 19.50 -17.20 -9.14
CA ARG A 116 20.05 -18.53 -8.89
C ARG A 116 19.71 -19.53 -10.01
N ALA A 117 18.49 -19.45 -10.54
CA ALA A 117 18.08 -20.27 -11.67
C ALA A 117 18.92 -19.97 -12.93
N GLY A 118 19.24 -18.70 -13.17
CA GLY A 118 20.06 -18.25 -14.29
C GLY A 118 21.53 -18.67 -14.20
N ILE A 119 22.06 -18.76 -12.98
CA ILE A 119 23.46 -19.13 -12.74
C ILE A 119 23.65 -20.63 -12.69
N SER A 120 22.79 -21.36 -11.98
CA SER A 120 23.00 -22.79 -11.68
C SER A 120 22.44 -23.73 -12.73
N GLY A 121 21.56 -23.29 -13.62
CA GLY A 121 20.85 -24.14 -14.58
C GLY A 121 19.96 -25.21 -13.93
N VAL A 122 19.84 -25.22 -12.59
CA VAL A 122 19.00 -26.16 -11.86
C VAL A 122 17.55 -25.72 -11.99
N PRO A 123 16.59 -26.62 -12.21
CA PRO A 123 15.19 -26.29 -12.25
C PRO A 123 14.76 -25.56 -10.96
N ALA A 124 14.54 -24.26 -11.07
CA ALA A 124 14.13 -23.43 -9.94
C ALA A 124 12.60 -23.48 -9.71
N VAL A 125 11.92 -24.45 -10.29
CA VAL A 125 10.46 -24.59 -10.25
C VAL A 125 9.93 -24.59 -8.82
N GLU A 126 10.55 -25.41 -7.95
CA GLU A 126 10.11 -25.52 -6.56
C GLU A 126 10.36 -24.23 -5.76
N SER A 127 11.51 -23.59 -5.98
CA SER A 127 11.81 -22.30 -5.32
C SER A 127 10.93 -21.17 -5.85
N ALA A 128 10.65 -21.13 -7.15
CA ALA A 128 9.76 -20.15 -7.76
C ALA A 128 8.31 -20.33 -7.29
N SER A 129 7.81 -21.58 -7.24
CA SER A 129 6.46 -21.87 -6.75
C SER A 129 6.29 -21.53 -5.27
N ARG A 130 7.32 -21.73 -4.44
CA ARG A 130 7.32 -21.31 -3.03
C ARG A 130 7.24 -19.81 -2.90
N VAL A 131 8.05 -19.05 -3.61
CA VAL A 131 8.01 -17.57 -3.61
C VAL A 131 6.66 -17.08 -4.09
N ALA A 132 6.09 -17.65 -5.15
CA ALA A 132 4.77 -17.31 -5.63
C ALA A 132 3.68 -17.58 -4.58
N ALA A 133 3.77 -18.69 -3.84
CA ALA A 133 2.86 -19.00 -2.73
C ALA A 133 2.98 -17.99 -1.57
N GLU A 134 4.18 -17.57 -1.22
CA GLU A 134 4.44 -16.54 -0.22
C GLU A 134 3.82 -15.19 -0.61
N LEU A 135 4.02 -14.74 -1.86
CA LEU A 135 3.43 -13.52 -2.40
C LEU A 135 1.90 -13.55 -2.39
N ARG A 136 1.29 -14.70 -2.73
CA ARG A 136 -0.17 -14.89 -2.62
C ARG A 136 -0.66 -14.80 -1.17
N ALA A 137 0.06 -15.40 -0.24
CA ALA A 137 -0.28 -15.35 1.18
C ALA A 137 -0.17 -13.94 1.75
N GLU A 138 0.85 -13.17 1.37
CA GLU A 138 0.99 -11.75 1.74
C GLU A 138 -0.16 -10.89 1.20
N ARG A 139 -0.53 -11.09 -0.06
CA ARG A 139 -1.67 -10.41 -0.67
C ARG A 139 -2.98 -10.71 0.06
N ALA A 140 -3.22 -11.97 0.42
CA ALA A 140 -4.40 -12.38 1.19
C ALA A 140 -4.42 -11.74 2.58
N ARG A 141 -3.28 -11.70 3.29
CA ARG A 141 -3.15 -11.01 4.59
C ARG A 141 -3.42 -9.51 4.47
N ALA A 142 -2.86 -8.86 3.45
CA ALA A 142 -3.08 -7.43 3.20
C ALA A 142 -4.56 -7.12 2.87
N ALA A 143 -5.23 -7.98 2.10
CA ALA A 143 -6.66 -7.85 1.80
C ALA A 143 -7.52 -7.96 3.06
N THR A 144 -7.26 -8.96 3.91
CA THR A 144 -7.95 -9.16 5.19
C THR A 144 -7.75 -7.98 6.14
N ALA A 145 -6.53 -7.44 6.22
CA ALA A 145 -6.24 -6.26 7.04
C ALA A 145 -7.01 -5.01 6.58
N ARG A 146 -7.15 -4.81 5.26
CA ARG A 146 -7.95 -3.71 4.69
C ARG A 146 -9.44 -3.88 5.00
N ALA A 147 -9.97 -5.10 4.86
CA ALA A 147 -11.37 -5.39 5.17
C ALA A 147 -11.71 -5.10 6.63
N ARG A 148 -10.83 -5.49 7.57
CA ARG A 148 -11.02 -5.19 9.01
C ARG A 148 -11.02 -3.70 9.31
N ARG A 149 -10.15 -2.91 8.67
CA ARG A 149 -10.11 -1.45 8.83
C ARG A 149 -11.37 -0.77 8.29
N ALA A 150 -11.92 -1.26 7.19
CA ALA A 150 -13.16 -0.73 6.65
C ALA A 150 -14.33 -0.89 7.63
N GLY A 151 -14.43 -2.02 8.33
CA GLY A 151 -15.45 -2.25 9.35
C GLY A 151 -15.38 -1.24 10.52
N VAL A 152 -14.18 -0.92 11.00
CA VAL A 152 -13.98 0.08 12.07
C VAL A 152 -14.36 1.50 11.63
N LEU A 153 -14.05 1.86 10.37
CA LEU A 153 -14.37 3.18 9.83
C LEU A 153 -15.89 3.44 9.69
N VAL A 154 -16.69 2.40 9.55
CA VAL A 154 -18.16 2.53 9.48
C VAL A 154 -18.75 2.70 10.88
N THR A 155 -18.22 2.00 11.90
CA THR A 155 -18.76 2.06 13.25
C THR A 155 -18.39 3.34 14.00
N LEU A 156 -17.27 3.97 13.68
CA LEU A 156 -16.77 5.17 14.38
C LEU A 156 -17.71 6.39 14.23
N PRO A 157 -18.18 6.78 13.02
CA PRO A 157 -19.13 7.88 12.88
C PRO A 157 -20.49 7.56 13.49
N LEU A 158 -20.94 6.30 13.42
CA LEU A 158 -22.18 5.87 14.04
C LEU A 158 -22.14 6.04 15.57
N SER A 159 -21.06 5.60 16.21
CA SER A 159 -20.85 5.75 17.64
C SER A 159 -20.72 7.21 18.07
N ALA A 160 -20.01 8.03 17.26
CA ALA A 160 -19.85 9.46 17.52
C ALA A 160 -21.16 10.26 17.43
N CYS A 161 -22.09 9.82 16.58
CA CYS A 161 -23.42 10.42 16.47
C CYS A 161 -24.37 9.94 17.56
N PHE A 162 -24.31 8.64 17.90
CA PHE A 162 -25.22 8.04 18.86
C PHE A 162 -24.91 8.43 20.31
N LEU A 163 -23.63 8.56 20.70
CA LEU A 163 -23.21 8.89 22.05
C LEU A 163 -23.80 10.22 22.57
N PRO A 164 -23.71 11.37 21.88
CA PRO A 164 -24.30 12.60 22.35
C PRO A 164 -25.82 12.55 22.38
N ALA A 165 -26.47 11.89 21.43
CA ALA A 165 -27.91 11.72 21.43
C ALA A 165 -28.39 10.87 22.63
N PHE A 166 -27.68 9.80 22.97
CA PHE A 166 -27.96 8.96 24.14
C PHE A 166 -27.80 9.77 25.46
N LEU A 167 -26.74 10.58 25.58
CA LEU A 167 -26.54 11.42 26.76
C LEU A 167 -27.64 12.48 26.90
N ALA A 168 -28.04 13.12 25.80
CA ALA A 168 -29.06 14.16 25.83
C ALA A 168 -30.48 13.62 26.11
N LEU A 169 -30.86 12.50 25.50
CA LEU A 169 -32.20 11.95 25.60
C LEU A 169 -32.35 10.91 26.70
N GLY A 170 -31.28 10.19 27.05
CA GLY A 170 -31.32 9.13 28.04
C GLY A 170 -30.85 9.55 29.42
N VAL A 171 -29.68 10.16 29.51
CA VAL A 171 -29.03 10.46 30.79
C VAL A 171 -29.49 11.80 31.39
N ALA A 172 -29.63 12.83 30.57
CA ALA A 172 -29.98 14.16 31.03
C ALA A 172 -31.34 14.21 31.79
N PRO A 173 -32.45 13.65 31.28
CA PRO A 173 -33.73 13.68 31.99
C PRO A 173 -33.69 12.92 33.30
N VAL A 174 -32.93 11.82 33.37
CA VAL A 174 -32.77 11.06 34.59
C VAL A 174 -32.03 11.82 35.69
N LEU A 175 -30.96 12.55 35.29
CA LEU A 175 -30.19 13.39 36.19
C LEU A 175 -31.03 14.57 36.72
N ILE A 176 -31.82 15.22 35.84
CA ILE A 176 -32.70 16.31 36.20
C ILE A 176 -33.78 15.82 37.20
N GLY A 177 -34.43 14.69 36.91
CA GLY A 177 -35.44 14.13 37.79
C GLY A 177 -34.89 13.71 39.18
N LEU A 178 -33.63 13.22 39.21
CA LEU A 178 -32.96 12.88 40.47
C LEU A 178 -32.58 14.15 41.26
N ALA A 179 -32.10 15.21 40.56
CA ALA A 179 -31.76 16.47 41.20
C ALA A 179 -33.02 17.15 41.82
N ASP A 180 -34.12 17.20 41.07
CA ASP A 180 -35.41 17.73 41.58
C ASP A 180 -35.94 16.92 42.77
N GLY A 181 -35.80 15.60 42.79
CA GLY A 181 -36.19 14.74 43.88
C GLY A 181 -35.34 14.92 45.15
N LEU A 182 -34.09 15.31 45.02
CA LEU A 182 -33.18 15.63 46.13
C LEU A 182 -33.35 17.03 46.68
N LEU A 183 -33.57 18.02 45.82
CA LEU A 183 -33.74 19.42 46.18
C LEU A 183 -35.17 19.77 46.68
N GLY A 184 -36.19 19.03 46.24
CA GLY A 184 -37.57 19.19 46.64
C GLY A 184 -37.93 18.54 48.01
N ARG A 185 -36.98 18.01 48.72
CA ARG A 185 -37.17 17.30 50.01
C ARG A 185 -36.75 18.12 51.25
N ASN A 186 -36.54 19.47 51.07
CA ASN A 186 -36.29 20.39 52.15
C ASN A 186 -37.46 21.35 52.38
#